data_bd8a149447b36558e8566fe7725611d7
#
_entry.id   bd8a149447b36558e8566fe7725611d7
#
_cell.length_a   1.000
_cell.length_b   1.000
_cell.length_c   1.000
_cell.angle_alpha   90.00
_cell.angle_beta   90.00
_cell.angle_gamma   90.00
#
_symmetry.space_group_name_H-M   'P 1'
#
loop_
_entity.id
_entity.type
_entity.pdbx_description
1 polymer ?
#
loop_
_entity_poly.entity_id
_entity_poly.type
_entity_poly.pdbx_seq_one_letter_code
_entity_poly.pdbx_strand_id
1 'polypeptide(L)'
;MNMRMILGVIAAAMALAGCVSGPKVDNTPVAALDLNRYLGEWYEIARFDHSFERGVEQAKANYTQNADGTIKVVNSGVKDGKPKTAIGKGKMTDTPGLLRVSFFGPFYADYRVMLIDKDYTYALVGSSSADYLWLLSRSPELSETAKSEILAEAQRRGYDTDQLIWVRQGKDETTRSGVK
;
A
#
# COMPACT_ATOMS: atom_id res chain seq x y z
N MET A 1 -46.74 -13.58 62.34
CA MET A 1 -46.68 -14.07 60.94
C MET A 1 -45.76 -13.12 60.22
N ASN A 2 -44.44 -13.47 60.14
CA ASN A 2 -43.37 -12.58 59.75
C ASN A 2 -42.98 -12.88 58.30
N MET A 3 -43.25 -11.97 57.41
CA MET A 3 -42.83 -12.03 55.98
C MET A 3 -41.48 -11.36 55.83
N ARG A 4 -40.42 -12.14 55.65
CA ARG A 4 -39.07 -11.65 55.38
C ARG A 4 -38.95 -11.34 53.89
N MET A 5 -38.79 -10.05 53.57
CA MET A 5 -38.40 -9.57 52.25
C MET A 5 -36.91 -9.89 52.00
N ILE A 6 -36.63 -10.69 51.00
CA ILE A 6 -35.28 -10.93 50.50
C ILE A 6 -35.03 -9.92 49.36
N LEU A 7 -34.16 -8.95 49.62
CA LEU A 7 -33.61 -8.08 48.56
C LEU A 7 -32.58 -8.84 47.76
N GLY A 8 -32.86 -9.14 46.49
CA GLY A 8 -31.89 -9.64 45.55
C GLY A 8 -31.07 -8.50 44.96
N VAL A 9 -29.78 -8.51 45.24
CA VAL A 9 -28.80 -7.61 44.58
C VAL A 9 -28.46 -8.17 43.20
N ILE A 10 -28.92 -7.50 42.14
CA ILE A 10 -28.51 -7.79 40.78
C ILE A 10 -27.19 -7.06 40.52
N ALA A 11 -26.08 -7.76 40.52
CA ALA A 11 -24.79 -7.24 40.07
C ALA A 11 -24.78 -7.19 38.54
N ALA A 12 -24.90 -6.00 37.96
CA ALA A 12 -24.71 -5.78 36.55
C ALA A 12 -23.23 -5.84 36.22
N ALA A 13 -22.79 -6.93 35.58
CA ALA A 13 -21.46 -7.03 34.99
C ALA A 13 -21.42 -6.15 33.74
N MET A 14 -20.78 -4.97 33.82
CA MET A 14 -20.40 -4.17 32.65
C MET A 14 -19.29 -4.93 31.91
N ALA A 15 -19.61 -5.56 30.79
CA ALA A 15 -18.65 -6.02 29.83
C ALA A 15 -18.00 -4.80 29.18
N LEU A 16 -16.75 -4.51 29.56
CA LEU A 16 -15.88 -3.59 28.82
C LEU A 16 -15.61 -4.21 27.45
N ALA A 17 -16.36 -3.79 26.45
CA ALA A 17 -16.02 -4.04 25.06
C ALA A 17 -14.73 -3.27 24.77
N GLY A 18 -13.58 -3.94 24.96
CA GLY A 18 -12.30 -3.43 24.50
C GLY A 18 -12.37 -3.29 22.98
N CYS A 19 -12.21 -2.06 22.48
CA CYS A 19 -11.94 -1.83 21.08
C CYS A 19 -10.63 -2.57 20.77
N VAL A 20 -10.70 -3.68 20.06
CA VAL A 20 -9.53 -4.34 19.49
C VAL A 20 -9.07 -3.44 18.37
N SER A 21 -8.17 -2.51 18.69
CA SER A 21 -7.40 -1.79 17.66
C SER A 21 -6.56 -2.84 16.94
N GLY A 22 -6.66 -2.90 15.61
CA GLY A 22 -5.78 -3.72 14.79
C GLY A 22 -4.29 -3.44 15.08
N PRO A 23 -3.36 -4.25 14.55
CA PRO A 23 -1.94 -4.08 14.80
C PRO A 23 -1.51 -2.64 14.49
N LYS A 24 -0.81 -2.03 15.46
CA LYS A 24 -0.34 -0.67 15.32
C LYS A 24 0.99 -0.69 14.56
N VAL A 25 0.98 -0.19 13.33
CA VAL A 25 2.19 -0.06 12.50
C VAL A 25 2.68 1.39 12.48
N ASP A 26 3.98 1.58 12.25
CA ASP A 26 4.56 2.88 11.93
C ASP A 26 4.40 3.16 10.42
N ASN A 27 3.35 3.89 10.06
CA ASN A 27 3.10 4.32 8.70
C ASN A 27 3.53 5.79 8.43
N THR A 28 4.49 6.29 9.20
CA THR A 28 5.06 7.63 9.03
C THR A 28 5.71 7.73 7.65
N PRO A 29 5.31 8.72 6.81
CA PRO A 29 5.93 8.91 5.51
C PRO A 29 7.35 9.47 5.64
N VAL A 30 8.13 9.38 4.56
CA VAL A 30 9.47 9.96 4.47
C VAL A 30 9.44 11.46 4.70
N ALA A 31 10.49 11.99 5.34
CA ALA A 31 10.63 13.42 5.66
C ALA A 31 10.87 14.30 4.42
N ALA A 32 11.23 13.71 3.27
CA ALA A 32 11.42 14.40 1.99
C ALA A 32 11.05 13.46 0.84
N LEU A 33 10.40 14.00 -0.19
CA LEU A 33 10.08 13.31 -1.43
C LEU A 33 10.21 14.29 -2.60
N ASP A 34 11.14 14.01 -3.50
CA ASP A 34 11.20 14.69 -4.81
C ASP A 34 10.16 14.06 -5.74
N LEU A 35 9.06 14.77 -5.94
CA LEU A 35 7.97 14.29 -6.78
C LEU A 35 8.44 14.01 -8.21
N ASN A 36 9.28 14.84 -8.80
CA ASN A 36 9.73 14.67 -10.19
C ASN A 36 10.49 13.36 -10.37
N ARG A 37 11.28 12.97 -9.38
CA ARG A 37 11.98 11.67 -9.39
C ARG A 37 11.03 10.50 -9.10
N TYR A 38 9.95 10.74 -8.34
CA TYR A 38 8.97 9.70 -8.00
C TYR A 38 8.00 9.41 -9.16
N LEU A 39 7.72 10.38 -10.04
CA LEU A 39 6.86 10.20 -11.22
C LEU A 39 7.36 9.08 -12.15
N GLY A 40 6.51 8.66 -13.08
CA GLY A 40 6.77 7.61 -14.06
C GLY A 40 6.28 6.23 -13.61
N GLU A 41 6.82 5.18 -14.21
CA GLU A 41 6.37 3.81 -14.02
C GLU A 41 7.06 3.14 -12.82
N TRP A 42 6.25 2.38 -12.08
CA TRP A 42 6.65 1.50 -11.00
C TRP A 42 6.01 0.13 -11.17
N TYR A 43 6.81 -0.92 -11.06
CA TYR A 43 6.34 -2.29 -10.94
C TYR A 43 5.94 -2.56 -9.50
N GLU A 44 4.80 -3.20 -9.29
CA GLU A 44 4.38 -3.69 -7.99
C GLU A 44 4.99 -5.07 -7.76
N ILE A 45 5.96 -5.17 -6.88
CA ILE A 45 6.71 -6.41 -6.63
C ILE A 45 5.98 -7.30 -5.61
N ALA A 46 5.40 -6.68 -4.58
CA ALA A 46 4.59 -7.38 -3.59
C ALA A 46 3.56 -6.44 -2.99
N ARG A 47 2.49 -7.01 -2.43
CA ARG A 47 1.44 -6.28 -1.72
C ARG A 47 0.78 -7.12 -0.65
N PHE A 48 0.03 -6.49 0.24
CA PHE A 48 -1.00 -7.17 1.02
C PHE A 48 -2.23 -7.47 0.16
N ASP A 49 -3.00 -8.52 0.52
CA ASP A 49 -4.21 -8.87 -0.21
C ASP A 49 -5.32 -7.85 0.02
N HIS A 50 -5.85 -7.29 -1.05
CA HIS A 50 -7.06 -6.47 -1.02
C HIS A 50 -7.93 -6.74 -2.25
N SER A 51 -9.23 -6.57 -2.03
CA SER A 51 -10.26 -7.04 -2.98
C SER A 51 -10.15 -6.43 -4.38
N PHE A 52 -9.69 -5.17 -4.49
CA PHE A 52 -9.62 -4.46 -5.77
C PHE A 52 -8.43 -4.90 -6.64
N GLU A 53 -7.37 -5.52 -6.05
CA GLU A 53 -6.20 -6.03 -6.78
C GLU A 53 -6.06 -7.55 -6.72
N ARG A 54 -6.96 -8.24 -6.03
CA ARG A 54 -6.90 -9.69 -5.88
C ARG A 54 -6.87 -10.41 -7.24
N GLY A 55 -5.83 -11.23 -7.43
CA GLY A 55 -5.59 -11.97 -8.66
C GLY A 55 -5.06 -11.15 -9.82
N VAL A 56 -4.66 -9.88 -9.60
CA VAL A 56 -3.98 -9.08 -10.61
C VAL A 56 -2.48 -9.43 -10.60
N GLU A 57 -1.96 -9.78 -11.76
CA GLU A 57 -0.55 -10.02 -12.06
C GLU A 57 0.00 -8.92 -12.98
N GLN A 58 1.32 -8.85 -13.14
CA GLN A 58 2.01 -7.85 -13.95
C GLN A 58 1.56 -6.42 -13.58
N ALA A 59 1.29 -6.22 -12.29
CA ALA A 59 0.76 -4.98 -11.78
C ALA A 59 1.81 -3.87 -11.85
N LYS A 60 1.38 -2.71 -12.34
CA LYS A 60 2.20 -1.50 -12.48
C LYS A 60 1.38 -0.28 -12.10
N ALA A 61 2.05 0.74 -11.59
CA ALA A 61 1.52 2.08 -11.41
C ALA A 61 2.31 3.08 -12.23
N ASN A 62 1.63 3.98 -12.91
CA ASN A 62 2.27 5.10 -13.61
C ASN A 62 1.72 6.42 -13.08
N TYR A 63 2.62 7.30 -12.67
CA TYR A 63 2.30 8.61 -12.10
C TYR A 63 2.74 9.72 -13.07
N THR A 64 1.81 10.59 -13.46
CA THR A 64 2.09 11.73 -14.35
C THR A 64 1.52 13.00 -13.74
N GLN A 65 2.30 14.09 -13.70
CA GLN A 65 1.81 15.36 -13.22
C GLN A 65 0.95 16.04 -14.28
N ASN A 66 -0.22 16.53 -13.89
CA ASN A 66 -1.11 17.31 -14.72
C ASN A 66 -0.73 18.80 -14.64
N ALA A 67 -1.20 19.59 -15.62
CA ALA A 67 -0.97 21.04 -15.64
C ALA A 67 -1.56 21.79 -14.42
N ASP A 68 -2.58 21.22 -13.76
CA ASP A 68 -3.18 21.75 -12.54
C ASP A 68 -2.43 21.38 -11.25
N GLY A 69 -1.25 20.77 -11.37
CA GLY A 69 -0.42 20.31 -10.26
C GLY A 69 -0.88 19.00 -9.60
N THR A 70 -2.00 18.44 -10.03
CA THR A 70 -2.44 17.12 -9.57
C THR A 70 -1.66 16.01 -10.28
N ILE A 71 -1.79 14.77 -9.78
CA ILE A 71 -1.11 13.62 -10.33
C ILE A 71 -2.16 12.68 -10.94
N LYS A 72 -2.01 12.36 -12.22
CA LYS A 72 -2.73 11.24 -12.83
C LYS A 72 -2.07 9.94 -12.38
N VAL A 73 -2.86 9.02 -11.85
CA VAL A 73 -2.44 7.68 -11.45
C VAL A 73 -3.06 6.68 -12.41
N VAL A 74 -2.25 5.85 -13.04
CA VAL A 74 -2.73 4.76 -13.90
C VAL A 74 -2.18 3.46 -13.35
N ASN A 75 -3.06 2.67 -12.72
CA ASN A 75 -2.73 1.31 -12.32
C ASN A 75 -3.14 0.37 -13.45
N SER A 76 -2.27 -0.55 -13.82
CA SER A 76 -2.49 -1.54 -14.88
C SER A 76 -1.99 -2.91 -14.45
N GLY A 77 -2.49 -3.96 -15.08
CA GLY A 77 -2.09 -5.34 -14.84
C GLY A 77 -2.93 -6.30 -15.65
N VAL A 78 -2.82 -7.58 -15.35
CA VAL A 78 -3.55 -8.66 -16.00
C VAL A 78 -4.30 -9.47 -14.94
N LYS A 79 -5.59 -9.69 -15.15
CA LYS A 79 -6.42 -10.56 -14.31
C LYS A 79 -7.16 -11.55 -15.20
N ASP A 80 -7.04 -12.84 -14.87
CA ASP A 80 -7.66 -13.93 -15.65
C ASP A 80 -7.34 -13.83 -17.16
N GLY A 81 -6.06 -13.52 -17.48
CA GLY A 81 -5.57 -13.34 -18.84
C GLY A 81 -6.06 -12.07 -19.56
N LYS A 82 -6.79 -11.18 -18.88
CA LYS A 82 -7.37 -9.97 -19.48
C LYS A 82 -6.69 -8.70 -18.90
N PRO A 83 -6.36 -7.72 -19.76
CA PRO A 83 -5.85 -6.43 -19.28
C PRO A 83 -6.84 -5.75 -18.33
N LYS A 84 -6.29 -5.16 -17.26
CA LYS A 84 -7.02 -4.32 -16.31
C LYS A 84 -6.32 -2.97 -16.22
N THR A 85 -7.13 -1.90 -16.15
CA THR A 85 -6.64 -0.55 -15.95
C THR A 85 -7.58 0.19 -15.04
N ALA A 86 -7.02 0.92 -14.08
CA ALA A 86 -7.75 1.86 -13.23
C ALA A 86 -7.05 3.22 -13.28
N ILE A 87 -7.84 4.28 -13.46
CA ILE A 87 -7.33 5.65 -13.53
C ILE A 87 -7.80 6.40 -12.30
N GLY A 88 -6.85 6.94 -11.57
CA GLY A 88 -7.08 7.73 -10.37
C GLY A 88 -6.46 9.12 -10.45
N LYS A 89 -6.73 9.91 -9.43
CA LYS A 89 -6.20 11.25 -9.24
C LYS A 89 -5.49 11.35 -7.89
N GLY A 90 -4.23 11.79 -7.91
CA GLY A 90 -3.45 12.07 -6.73
C GLY A 90 -3.34 13.57 -6.47
N LYS A 91 -3.17 13.93 -5.20
CA LYS A 91 -2.87 15.30 -4.75
C LYS A 91 -1.72 15.23 -3.76
N MET A 92 -0.78 16.13 -3.89
CA MET A 92 0.22 16.38 -2.85
C MET A 92 -0.47 16.96 -1.60
N THR A 93 0.15 16.74 -0.45
CA THR A 93 -0.20 17.41 0.81
C THR A 93 0.99 18.22 1.30
N ASP A 94 0.81 18.97 2.39
CA ASP A 94 1.90 19.72 3.04
C ASP A 94 2.88 18.79 3.78
N THR A 95 2.52 17.50 3.96
CA THR A 95 3.40 16.50 4.56
C THR A 95 4.20 15.79 3.46
N PRO A 96 5.54 15.88 3.45
CA PRO A 96 6.36 15.13 2.50
C PRO A 96 6.05 13.63 2.55
N GLY A 97 6.08 12.98 1.39
CA GLY A 97 5.79 11.55 1.28
C GLY A 97 4.33 11.13 1.49
N LEU A 98 3.44 12.07 1.85
CA LEU A 98 2.01 11.82 1.96
C LEU A 98 1.26 12.42 0.78
N LEU A 99 0.61 11.57 0.00
CA LEU A 99 -0.31 11.94 -1.06
C LEU A 99 -1.73 11.51 -0.67
N ARG A 100 -2.72 12.15 -1.29
CA ARG A 100 -4.12 11.72 -1.23
C ARG A 100 -4.50 11.20 -2.61
N VAL A 101 -4.92 9.93 -2.71
CA VAL A 101 -5.24 9.27 -3.98
C VAL A 101 -6.70 8.83 -4.00
N SER A 102 -7.37 9.05 -5.14
CA SER A 102 -8.75 8.67 -5.38
C SER A 102 -8.89 7.96 -6.72
N PHE A 103 -9.59 6.83 -6.72
CA PHE A 103 -10.09 6.16 -7.91
C PHE A 103 -11.61 6.34 -8.08
N PHE A 104 -12.27 6.84 -7.03
CA PHE A 104 -13.71 7.09 -6.99
C PHE A 104 -13.95 8.43 -6.27
N GLY A 105 -13.91 9.53 -7.00
CA GLY A 105 -14.17 10.85 -6.40
C GLY A 105 -15.59 10.92 -5.79
N PRO A 106 -15.79 11.60 -4.66
CA PRO A 106 -14.84 12.48 -3.97
C PRO A 106 -13.97 11.81 -2.88
N PHE A 107 -13.94 10.49 -2.79
CA PHE A 107 -13.27 9.76 -1.72
C PHE A 107 -11.76 9.63 -1.99
N TYR A 108 -10.95 10.10 -1.06
CA TYR A 108 -9.49 10.04 -1.12
C TYR A 108 -8.95 9.20 0.03
N ALA A 109 -8.04 8.28 -0.29
CA ALA A 109 -7.25 7.52 0.68
C ALA A 109 -5.84 8.11 0.82
N ASP A 110 -5.21 7.88 1.96
CA ASP A 110 -3.80 8.18 2.16
C ASP A 110 -2.94 7.23 1.35
N TYR A 111 -1.94 7.79 0.71
CA TYR A 111 -0.86 7.08 0.03
C TYR A 111 0.45 7.60 0.64
N ARG A 112 1.12 6.74 1.40
CA ARG A 112 2.25 7.10 2.24
C ARG A 112 3.51 6.43 1.73
N VAL A 113 4.42 7.19 1.15
CA VAL A 113 5.75 6.70 0.80
C VAL A 113 6.54 6.63 2.09
N MET A 114 6.78 5.42 2.61
CA MET A 114 7.41 5.18 3.90
C MET A 114 8.92 4.91 3.79
N LEU A 115 9.35 4.41 2.64
CA LEU A 115 10.76 4.26 2.26
C LEU A 115 10.88 4.62 0.79
N ILE A 116 11.91 5.33 0.44
CA ILE A 116 12.41 5.54 -0.92
C ILE A 116 13.94 5.47 -0.87
N ASP A 117 14.57 4.70 -1.73
CA ASP A 117 16.03 4.66 -1.81
C ASP A 117 16.59 5.95 -2.42
N LYS A 118 17.86 6.21 -2.21
CA LYS A 118 18.53 7.44 -2.68
C LYS A 118 18.46 7.65 -4.19
N ASP A 119 18.37 6.56 -4.95
CA ASP A 119 18.36 6.57 -6.41
C ASP A 119 16.93 6.51 -6.99
N TYR A 120 15.90 6.41 -6.12
CA TYR A 120 14.48 6.28 -6.48
C TYR A 120 14.20 5.03 -7.32
N THR A 121 14.84 3.91 -6.98
CA THR A 121 14.71 2.64 -7.69
C THR A 121 13.72 1.68 -7.06
N TYR A 122 13.48 1.79 -5.73
CA TYR A 122 12.44 1.03 -5.02
C TYR A 122 11.81 1.87 -3.91
N ALA A 123 10.59 1.53 -3.55
CA ALA A 123 9.82 2.22 -2.52
C ALA A 123 8.94 1.26 -1.71
N LEU A 124 8.77 1.57 -0.41
CA LEU A 124 7.78 0.97 0.46
C LEU A 124 6.63 1.96 0.62
N VAL A 125 5.43 1.51 0.29
CA VAL A 125 4.22 2.36 0.32
C VAL A 125 3.17 1.72 1.21
N GLY A 126 2.49 2.55 2.00
CA GLY A 126 1.37 2.14 2.85
C GLY A 126 0.23 3.14 2.81
N SER A 127 -0.68 2.98 3.75
CA SER A 127 -1.85 3.86 3.93
C SER A 127 -1.97 4.29 5.40
N SER A 128 -3.11 4.90 5.76
CA SER A 128 -3.47 5.16 7.17
C SER A 128 -3.82 3.89 7.96
N SER A 129 -4.10 2.77 7.28
CA SER A 129 -4.38 1.45 7.87
C SER A 129 -3.19 0.51 7.69
N ALA A 130 -3.00 -0.40 8.67
CA ALA A 130 -2.03 -1.49 8.59
C ALA A 130 -2.36 -2.55 7.51
N ASP A 131 -3.58 -2.50 6.98
CA ASP A 131 -4.07 -3.49 6.01
C ASP A 131 -3.50 -3.30 4.60
N TYR A 132 -2.80 -2.18 4.35
CA TYR A 132 -2.30 -1.80 3.03
C TYR A 132 -0.79 -1.64 3.05
N LEU A 133 -0.13 -2.41 2.21
CA LEU A 133 1.31 -2.36 2.00
C LEU A 133 1.64 -2.75 0.57
N TRP A 134 2.52 -1.99 -0.07
CA TRP A 134 3.05 -2.23 -1.41
C TRP A 134 4.57 -2.08 -1.43
N LEU A 135 5.24 -3.00 -2.09
CA LEU A 135 6.65 -2.91 -2.45
C LEU A 135 6.73 -2.59 -3.94
N LEU A 136 7.28 -1.43 -4.25
CA LEU A 136 7.39 -0.92 -5.62
C LEU A 136 8.85 -0.93 -6.08
N SER A 137 9.06 -1.14 -7.38
CA SER A 137 10.38 -1.10 -8.02
C SER A 137 10.33 -0.47 -9.41
N ARG A 138 11.43 0.15 -9.84
CA ARG A 138 11.60 0.62 -11.23
C ARG A 138 11.90 -0.51 -12.21
N SER A 139 12.26 -1.67 -11.72
CA SER A 139 12.47 -2.88 -12.55
C SER A 139 11.49 -3.99 -12.13
N PRO A 140 11.18 -4.93 -13.05
CA PRO A 140 10.27 -6.03 -12.76
C PRO A 140 10.78 -6.99 -11.68
N GLU A 141 12.06 -6.90 -11.35
CA GLU A 141 12.71 -7.70 -10.31
C GLU A 141 13.52 -6.80 -9.37
N LEU A 142 13.46 -7.07 -8.07
CA LEU A 142 14.32 -6.47 -7.06
C LEU A 142 15.62 -7.30 -6.93
N SER A 143 16.75 -6.62 -6.74
CA SER A 143 17.96 -7.30 -6.27
C SER A 143 17.73 -7.87 -4.87
N GLU A 144 18.45 -8.93 -4.50
CA GLU A 144 18.33 -9.54 -3.17
C GLU A 144 18.66 -8.53 -2.05
N THR A 145 19.61 -7.62 -2.31
CA THR A 145 19.95 -6.54 -1.35
C THR A 145 18.76 -5.58 -1.16
N ALA A 146 18.18 -5.07 -2.24
CA ALA A 146 17.01 -4.16 -2.17
C ALA A 146 15.80 -4.85 -1.52
N LYS A 147 15.58 -6.13 -1.85
CA LYS A 147 14.51 -6.93 -1.26
C LYS A 147 14.70 -7.10 0.24
N SER A 148 15.92 -7.43 0.68
CA SER A 148 16.24 -7.56 2.11
C SER A 148 16.05 -6.25 2.86
N GLU A 149 16.48 -5.14 2.29
CA GLU A 149 16.38 -3.81 2.89
C GLU A 149 14.92 -3.35 3.06
N ILE A 150 14.11 -3.48 2.00
CA ILE A 150 12.70 -3.07 2.04
C ILE A 150 11.87 -3.95 2.99
N LEU A 151 12.15 -5.26 3.05
CA LEU A 151 11.49 -6.17 3.99
C LEU A 151 11.88 -5.88 5.43
N ALA A 152 13.16 -5.64 5.71
CA ALA A 152 13.63 -5.26 7.04
C ALA A 152 12.96 -3.96 7.53
N GLU A 153 12.81 -2.98 6.65
CA GLU A 153 12.11 -1.72 6.99
C GLU A 153 10.62 -1.96 7.26
N ALA A 154 9.93 -2.77 6.44
CA ALA A 154 8.54 -3.12 6.68
C ALA A 154 8.35 -3.82 8.04
N GLN A 155 9.20 -4.79 8.37
CA GLN A 155 9.19 -5.49 9.66
C GLN A 155 9.48 -4.54 10.83
N ARG A 156 10.49 -3.65 10.69
CA ARG A 156 10.82 -2.64 11.72
C ARG A 156 9.62 -1.74 12.01
N ARG A 157 8.79 -1.47 11.00
CA ARG A 157 7.56 -0.67 11.12
C ARG A 157 6.38 -1.46 11.71
N GLY A 158 6.54 -2.76 11.96
CA GLY A 158 5.51 -3.61 12.55
C GLY A 158 4.57 -4.28 11.55
N TYR A 159 4.88 -4.23 10.25
CA TYR A 159 4.13 -4.97 9.24
C TYR A 159 4.51 -6.45 9.25
N ASP A 160 3.51 -7.33 9.16
CA ASP A 160 3.69 -8.77 9.02
C ASP A 160 4.02 -9.13 7.57
N THR A 161 5.31 -9.19 7.25
CA THR A 161 5.79 -9.45 5.88
C THR A 161 5.48 -10.85 5.36
N ASP A 162 5.06 -11.79 6.22
CA ASP A 162 4.65 -13.13 5.80
C ASP A 162 3.28 -13.11 5.07
N GLN A 163 2.52 -12.02 5.24
CA GLN A 163 1.25 -11.79 4.52
C GLN A 163 1.43 -11.23 3.10
N LEU A 164 2.66 -10.92 2.69
CA LEU A 164 2.93 -10.37 1.36
C LEU A 164 2.63 -11.38 0.25
N ILE A 165 1.83 -10.96 -0.71
CA ILE A 165 1.63 -11.64 -1.98
C ILE A 165 2.67 -11.09 -2.96
N TRP A 166 3.55 -11.98 -3.47
CA TRP A 166 4.54 -11.62 -4.50
C TRP A 166 3.85 -11.60 -5.85
N VAL A 167 3.91 -10.45 -6.51
CA VAL A 167 3.26 -10.22 -7.80
C VAL A 167 4.14 -10.74 -8.93
N ARG A 168 3.62 -11.66 -9.71
CA ARG A 168 4.33 -12.16 -10.88
C ARG A 168 4.39 -11.07 -11.94
N GLN A 169 5.60 -10.64 -12.30
CA GLN A 169 5.84 -9.76 -13.42
C GLN A 169 6.10 -10.58 -14.69
N GLY A 170 5.59 -10.14 -15.84
CA GLY A 170 5.88 -10.77 -17.12
C GLY A 170 7.37 -10.62 -17.42
N LYS A 171 7.94 -11.59 -18.14
CA LYS A 171 9.28 -11.40 -18.72
C LYS A 171 9.17 -10.29 -19.76
N ASP A 172 10.00 -9.26 -19.65
CA ASP A 172 10.10 -8.22 -20.69
C ASP A 172 10.39 -8.89 -22.03
N GLU A 173 9.48 -8.75 -23.00
CA GLU A 173 9.69 -9.27 -24.37
C GLU A 173 10.82 -8.55 -25.10
N THR A 174 11.36 -7.46 -24.52
CA THR A 174 12.46 -6.67 -25.09
C THR A 174 13.80 -7.43 -25.18
N THR A 175 13.95 -8.55 -24.46
CA THR A 175 15.21 -9.33 -24.48
C THR A 175 15.25 -10.39 -25.59
N ARG A 176 14.19 -10.55 -26.38
CA ARG A 176 14.12 -11.56 -27.46
C ARG A 176 14.54 -11.10 -28.86
N SER A 177 14.84 -9.83 -29.10
CA SER A 177 15.18 -9.33 -30.42
C SER A 177 16.69 -9.20 -30.70
N GLY A 178 17.54 -9.90 -29.98
CA GLY A 178 19.00 -9.78 -30.08
C GLY A 178 19.74 -11.06 -30.38
N VAL A 179 19.18 -12.00 -31.18
CA VAL A 179 19.98 -13.11 -31.80
C VAL A 179 19.37 -13.45 -33.16
N LYS A 180 19.92 -12.86 -34.18
CA LYS A 180 20.02 -13.42 -35.55
C LYS A 180 21.37 -13.09 -36.11
#